data_a55f1e2c0b5ea3f440046d9052e418c3
#
_entry.id   a55f1e2c0b5ea3f440046d9052e418c3
#
_cell.length_a   1.000
_cell.length_b   1.000
_cell.length_c   1.000
_cell.angle_alpha   90.00
_cell.angle_beta   90.00
_cell.angle_gamma   90.00
#
_symmetry.space_group_name_H-M   'P 1'
#
loop_
_entity.id
_entity.type
_entity.pdbx_description
1 polymer ?
#
loop_
_entity_poly.entity_id
_entity_poly.type
_entity_poly.pdbx_seq_one_letter_code
_entity_poly.pdbx_strand_id
1 'polypeptide(L)'
;MLAGLAVLAARPSFALSANPDVVVVGAGAAGIGAARKLAALGLSCVVVEADGRIGGRAYTDTTTFGIPFDIGCAWIHAADRNPFYDMAKQDGFKLHYHDLDLNRLYYGRNLADAKGLKREHEAEEAIHKNTSKIARRRDIPTSRAVPKWTQPFEAAATYMGPMDMGVDLNNLSTADYAQSADLNPNYLVYEGYGTVVAKAGADIAVKLSTPVRKIRYGEGKGVRVETDAGTIEARAVIVTVSTGVLAAGSIRFDPELPDWKQAAIGCVPMGLLAKIPMLIPGDRLGIRPYENVLVEYPGRQEIYFLAWPWESDLMVGFVGGDFGWQLSAAGEDAAIDFAKERLAQTFGSDAPKRVTKALFTKWASNPLTRGAYAAALPCHYIERERLGRPLAERVFFAGEALAGPLIQTAGGAFLSGEETATKLAAKLKA
;
A
#
# COMPACT_ATOMS: atom_id res chain seq x y z
N MET A 1 51.09 -14.98 3.55
CA MET A 1 49.83 -15.07 4.34
C MET A 1 49.46 -13.70 4.81
N LEU A 2 48.52 -13.02 4.10
CA LEU A 2 47.96 -11.75 4.50
C LEU A 2 46.57 -12.06 5.05
N ALA A 3 46.42 -11.94 6.36
CA ALA A 3 45.15 -12.08 7.04
C ALA A 3 44.32 -10.79 6.81
N GLY A 4 43.28 -10.88 6.02
CA GLY A 4 42.29 -9.80 5.86
C GLY A 4 41.44 -9.67 7.13
N LEU A 5 41.60 -8.59 7.88
CA LEU A 5 40.69 -8.20 8.93
C LEU A 5 39.36 -7.77 8.29
N ALA A 6 38.34 -8.60 8.41
CA ALA A 6 36.97 -8.19 8.15
C ALA A 6 36.55 -7.22 9.27
N VAL A 7 36.45 -5.93 8.95
CA VAL A 7 35.82 -4.95 9.83
C VAL A 7 34.33 -5.24 9.83
N LEU A 8 33.85 -5.93 10.86
CA LEU A 8 32.43 -6.01 11.19
C LEU A 8 31.99 -4.60 11.58
N ALA A 9 31.32 -3.90 10.65
CA ALA A 9 30.63 -2.66 10.96
C ALA A 9 29.60 -2.97 12.05
N ALA A 10 29.81 -2.40 13.25
CA ALA A 10 28.88 -2.53 14.36
C ALA A 10 27.53 -1.96 13.92
N ARG A 11 26.50 -2.81 13.90
CA ARG A 11 25.11 -2.35 13.66
C ARG A 11 24.72 -1.45 14.82
N PRO A 12 24.15 -0.26 14.58
CA PRO A 12 23.72 0.62 15.65
C PRO A 12 22.66 -0.10 16.49
N SER A 13 22.93 -0.29 17.76
CA SER A 13 21.97 -0.82 18.73
C SER A 13 20.96 0.29 19.07
N PHE A 14 19.70 0.09 18.71
CA PHE A 14 18.61 0.99 19.04
C PHE A 14 18.18 0.75 20.52
N ALA A 15 18.84 1.42 21.46
CA ALA A 15 18.42 1.41 22.85
C ALA A 15 17.19 2.32 23.06
N LEU A 16 16.20 1.84 23.83
CA LEU A 16 15.05 2.66 24.26
C LEU A 16 15.56 3.80 25.18
N SER A 17 15.54 5.03 24.69
CA SER A 17 15.86 6.22 25.50
C SER A 17 14.63 6.60 26.34
N ALA A 18 14.87 6.99 27.60
CA ALA A 18 13.82 7.52 28.47
C ALA A 18 13.27 8.88 27.96
N ASN A 19 14.13 9.67 27.31
CA ASN A 19 13.79 10.94 26.64
C ASN A 19 14.38 10.93 25.24
N PRO A 20 13.68 10.37 24.23
CA PRO A 20 14.15 10.35 22.86
C PRO A 20 14.11 11.74 22.23
N ASP A 21 14.98 12.00 21.24
CA ASP A 21 14.85 13.20 20.41
C ASP A 21 13.53 13.19 19.63
N VAL A 22 13.12 12.02 19.13
CA VAL A 22 11.96 11.87 18.26
C VAL A 22 11.11 10.66 18.65
N VAL A 23 9.79 10.85 18.68
CA VAL A 23 8.84 9.73 18.67
C VAL A 23 8.39 9.48 17.24
N VAL A 24 8.43 8.22 16.79
CA VAL A 24 7.85 7.79 15.51
C VAL A 24 6.56 7.00 15.80
N VAL A 25 5.43 7.47 15.27
CA VAL A 25 4.12 6.86 15.47
C VAL A 25 3.78 5.98 14.27
N GLY A 26 3.79 4.68 14.49
CA GLY A 26 3.62 3.63 13.48
C GLY A 26 4.93 2.95 13.07
N ALA A 27 4.93 1.62 13.07
CA ALA A 27 6.06 0.77 12.65
C ALA A 27 5.82 0.13 11.27
N GLY A 28 5.08 0.79 10.37
CA GLY A 28 5.02 0.44 8.95
C GLY A 28 6.28 0.86 8.20
N ALA A 29 6.31 0.65 6.88
CA ALA A 29 7.47 0.97 6.04
C ALA A 29 7.99 2.41 6.25
N ALA A 30 7.10 3.39 6.37
CA ALA A 30 7.49 4.79 6.61
C ALA A 30 8.14 5.00 7.99
N GLY A 31 7.59 4.39 9.03
CA GLY A 31 8.17 4.47 10.38
C GLY A 31 9.52 3.77 10.47
N ILE A 32 9.68 2.64 9.80
CA ILE A 32 10.95 1.91 9.68
C ILE A 32 11.98 2.79 8.96
N GLY A 33 11.64 3.39 7.81
CA GLY A 33 12.52 4.31 7.08
C GLY A 33 12.92 5.52 7.93
N ALA A 34 11.94 6.14 8.61
CA ALA A 34 12.20 7.28 9.50
C ALA A 34 13.16 6.91 10.65
N ALA A 35 12.91 5.80 11.35
CA ALA A 35 13.74 5.38 12.49
C ALA A 35 15.19 5.06 12.06
N ARG A 36 15.37 4.32 10.95
CA ARG A 36 16.69 4.02 10.40
C ARG A 36 17.45 5.30 10.04
N LYS A 37 16.76 6.25 9.42
CA LYS A 37 17.36 7.53 9.04
C LYS A 37 17.71 8.39 10.24
N LEU A 38 16.86 8.48 11.25
CA LEU A 38 17.14 9.20 12.49
C LEU A 38 18.41 8.65 13.16
N ALA A 39 18.51 7.32 13.29
CA ALA A 39 19.69 6.68 13.85
C ALA A 39 20.96 6.98 13.04
N ALA A 40 20.89 6.91 11.71
CA ALA A 40 22.03 7.27 10.83
C ALA A 40 22.46 8.74 10.97
N LEU A 41 21.52 9.63 11.40
CA LEU A 41 21.80 11.05 11.65
C LEU A 41 22.19 11.33 13.12
N GLY A 42 22.31 10.29 13.97
CA GLY A 42 22.74 10.39 15.36
C GLY A 42 21.64 10.90 16.31
N LEU A 43 20.36 10.82 15.91
CA LEU A 43 19.21 11.19 16.73
C LEU A 43 18.59 9.93 17.36
N SER A 44 18.34 10.02 18.67
CA SER A 44 17.63 8.98 19.39
C SER A 44 16.15 9.00 19.05
N CYS A 45 15.55 7.82 18.80
CA CYS A 45 14.12 7.72 18.59
C CYS A 45 13.51 6.51 19.30
N VAL A 46 12.22 6.61 19.58
CA VAL A 46 11.37 5.48 19.96
C VAL A 46 10.25 5.35 18.95
N VAL A 47 10.04 4.14 18.47
CA VAL A 47 8.90 3.82 17.58
C VAL A 47 7.78 3.23 18.46
N VAL A 48 6.57 3.75 18.31
CA VAL A 48 5.36 3.23 18.98
C VAL A 48 4.41 2.68 17.92
N GLU A 49 3.94 1.46 18.12
CA GLU A 49 3.07 0.74 17.19
C GLU A 49 1.83 0.23 17.92
N ALA A 50 0.67 0.47 17.35
CA ALA A 50 -0.60 0.05 17.94
C ALA A 50 -0.86 -1.45 17.79
N ASP A 51 -0.35 -2.06 16.72
CA ASP A 51 -0.45 -3.50 16.46
C ASP A 51 0.57 -4.29 17.31
N GLY A 52 0.34 -5.59 17.43
CA GLY A 52 1.28 -6.56 18.04
C GLY A 52 2.46 -6.92 17.12
N ARG A 53 2.59 -6.31 15.94
CA ARG A 53 3.64 -6.57 14.96
C ARG A 53 4.07 -5.29 14.23
N ILE A 54 5.25 -5.31 13.64
CA ILE A 54 5.72 -4.29 12.71
C ILE A 54 5.26 -4.57 11.28
N GLY A 55 5.51 -3.64 10.35
CA GLY A 55 5.23 -3.76 8.93
C GLY A 55 3.93 -3.07 8.48
N GLY A 56 2.96 -2.88 9.38
CA GLY A 56 1.69 -2.23 9.05
C GLY A 56 0.95 -2.96 7.92
N ARG A 57 0.73 -2.31 6.78
CA ARG A 57 0.11 -2.88 5.57
C ARG A 57 1.01 -3.82 4.76
N ALA A 58 2.27 -3.98 5.13
CA ALA A 58 3.16 -5.03 4.66
C ALA A 58 3.10 -6.19 5.66
N TYR A 59 2.38 -7.24 5.30
CA TYR A 59 2.19 -8.42 6.15
C TYR A 59 2.10 -9.68 5.33
N THR A 60 2.93 -10.66 5.67
CA THR A 60 2.94 -12.00 5.09
C THR A 60 2.39 -13.00 6.10
N ASP A 61 1.35 -13.74 5.73
CA ASP A 61 0.86 -14.89 6.46
C ASP A 61 1.61 -16.14 5.99
N THR A 62 2.15 -16.89 6.92
CA THR A 62 2.90 -18.13 6.65
C THR A 62 2.15 -19.39 7.09
N THR A 63 0.95 -19.25 7.60
CA THR A 63 0.20 -20.32 8.28
C THR A 63 -1.07 -20.75 7.54
N THR A 64 -1.83 -19.80 6.99
CA THR A 64 -3.18 -20.08 6.49
C THR A 64 -3.18 -21.03 5.30
N PHE A 65 -2.27 -20.86 4.33
CA PHE A 65 -2.25 -21.65 3.10
C PHE A 65 -1.14 -22.69 3.04
N GLY A 66 -0.31 -22.82 4.08
CA GLY A 66 0.84 -23.69 4.09
C GLY A 66 2.03 -23.20 3.25
N ILE A 67 1.90 -22.04 2.63
CA ILE A 67 2.92 -21.30 1.90
C ILE A 67 2.87 -19.83 2.32
N PRO A 68 3.97 -19.05 2.22
CA PRO A 68 3.93 -17.64 2.47
C PRO A 68 2.94 -16.93 1.52
N PHE A 69 2.09 -16.09 2.10
CA PHE A 69 1.12 -15.30 1.34
C PHE A 69 1.07 -13.86 1.85
N ASP A 70 1.28 -12.91 0.95
CA ASP A 70 1.18 -11.49 1.29
C ASP A 70 -0.28 -11.04 1.41
N ILE A 71 -0.74 -10.93 2.64
CA ILE A 71 -2.04 -10.32 2.98
C ILE A 71 -2.09 -8.86 2.51
N GLY A 72 -0.97 -8.14 2.69
CA GLY A 72 -0.78 -6.74 2.28
C GLY A 72 -0.13 -6.59 0.91
N CYS A 73 0.84 -5.66 0.79
CA CYS A 73 1.59 -5.46 -0.44
C CYS A 73 2.32 -6.76 -0.84
N ALA A 74 2.34 -7.06 -2.14
CA ALA A 74 2.92 -8.30 -2.66
C ALA A 74 4.03 -8.05 -3.68
N TRP A 75 3.99 -6.93 -4.39
CA TRP A 75 5.00 -6.58 -5.38
C TRP A 75 5.98 -5.54 -4.84
N ILE A 76 7.27 -5.79 -5.05
CA ILE A 76 8.29 -4.75 -5.00
C ILE A 76 8.17 -3.97 -6.31
N HIS A 77 7.36 -2.92 -6.30
CA HIS A 77 7.19 -2.01 -7.42
C HIS A 77 8.39 -1.10 -7.58
N ALA A 78 8.67 -0.65 -8.82
CA ALA A 78 9.78 0.26 -9.15
C ALA A 78 11.09 -0.22 -8.52
N ALA A 79 11.45 -1.47 -8.76
CA ALA A 79 12.56 -2.15 -8.07
C ALA A 79 13.91 -1.43 -8.26
N ASP A 80 14.06 -0.66 -9.33
CA ASP A 80 15.21 0.21 -9.59
C ASP A 80 15.35 1.38 -8.60
N ARG A 81 14.27 1.75 -7.92
CA ARG A 81 14.17 2.88 -6.98
C ARG A 81 13.67 2.45 -5.60
N ASN A 82 13.28 1.20 -5.44
CA ASN A 82 12.67 0.68 -4.21
C ASN A 82 13.73 0.08 -3.28
N PRO A 83 14.01 0.66 -2.11
CA PRO A 83 15.05 0.18 -1.21
C PRO A 83 14.89 -1.28 -0.79
N PHE A 84 13.67 -1.77 -0.73
CA PHE A 84 13.38 -3.15 -0.36
C PHE A 84 13.85 -4.17 -1.39
N TYR A 85 14.04 -3.79 -2.66
CA TYR A 85 14.61 -4.68 -3.67
C TYR A 85 16.06 -5.06 -3.33
N ASP A 86 16.88 -4.06 -3.05
CA ASP A 86 18.27 -4.29 -2.68
C ASP A 86 18.39 -5.01 -1.32
N MET A 87 17.55 -4.63 -0.35
CA MET A 87 17.50 -5.32 0.95
C MET A 87 17.12 -6.81 0.77
N ALA A 88 16.11 -7.11 -0.05
CA ALA A 88 15.71 -8.49 -0.32
C ALA A 88 16.85 -9.29 -0.98
N LYS A 89 17.56 -8.72 -1.96
CA LYS A 89 18.72 -9.35 -2.59
C LYS A 89 19.87 -9.60 -1.61
N GLN A 90 20.22 -8.60 -0.80
CA GLN A 90 21.30 -8.68 0.19
C GLN A 90 21.00 -9.75 1.24
N ASP A 91 19.73 -9.89 1.61
CA ASP A 91 19.26 -10.85 2.59
C ASP A 91 18.97 -12.25 2.02
N GLY A 92 19.15 -12.45 0.71
CA GLY A 92 19.01 -13.73 0.03
C GLY A 92 17.56 -14.19 -0.21
N PHE A 93 16.58 -13.26 -0.21
CA PHE A 93 15.20 -13.59 -0.56
C PHE A 93 15.08 -14.00 -2.03
N LYS A 94 14.19 -14.96 -2.32
CA LYS A 94 13.93 -15.42 -3.68
C LYS A 94 12.96 -14.45 -4.39
N LEU A 95 13.45 -13.79 -5.43
CA LEU A 95 12.71 -12.84 -6.22
C LEU A 95 12.27 -13.41 -7.56
N HIS A 96 11.06 -13.07 -8.00
CA HIS A 96 10.53 -13.40 -9.32
C HIS A 96 10.08 -12.12 -10.02
N TYR A 97 10.69 -11.80 -11.18
CA TYR A 97 10.20 -10.72 -12.02
C TYR A 97 8.77 -11.03 -12.48
N HIS A 98 7.88 -10.10 -12.30
CA HIS A 98 6.48 -10.28 -12.67
C HIS A 98 6.00 -9.07 -13.47
N ASP A 99 5.73 -9.31 -14.73
CA ASP A 99 5.05 -8.37 -15.59
C ASP A 99 3.59 -8.23 -15.14
N LEU A 100 3.13 -6.98 -15.00
CA LEU A 100 1.74 -6.72 -14.62
C LEU A 100 0.81 -6.60 -15.83
N ASP A 101 1.32 -6.74 -17.05
CA ASP A 101 0.49 -6.73 -18.27
C ASP A 101 -0.58 -7.82 -18.19
N LEU A 102 -1.78 -7.46 -18.64
CA LEU A 102 -2.90 -8.39 -18.66
C LEU A 102 -2.67 -9.52 -19.67
N ASN A 103 -2.67 -10.77 -19.18
CA ASN A 103 -2.46 -11.94 -20.02
C ASN A 103 -3.76 -12.50 -20.58
N ARG A 104 -4.85 -12.37 -19.82
CA ARG A 104 -6.19 -12.86 -20.20
C ARG A 104 -7.28 -11.88 -19.79
N LEU A 105 -8.21 -11.69 -20.69
CA LEU A 105 -9.42 -10.90 -20.46
C LEU A 105 -10.65 -11.75 -20.77
N TYR A 106 -11.52 -11.88 -19.79
CA TYR A 106 -12.80 -12.55 -19.95
C TYR A 106 -13.95 -11.54 -19.87
N TYR A 107 -14.85 -11.62 -20.83
CA TYR A 107 -16.17 -10.98 -20.78
C TYR A 107 -17.18 -12.04 -20.36
N GLY A 108 -17.44 -12.20 -19.08
CA GLY A 108 -18.12 -13.35 -18.53
C GLY A 108 -17.37 -14.66 -18.83
N ARG A 109 -17.95 -15.52 -19.66
CA ARG A 109 -17.30 -16.77 -20.11
C ARG A 109 -16.41 -16.63 -21.34
N ASN A 110 -16.54 -15.53 -22.04
CA ASN A 110 -15.91 -15.37 -23.33
C ASN A 110 -14.48 -14.84 -23.18
N LEU A 111 -13.51 -15.70 -23.41
CA LEU A 111 -12.11 -15.31 -23.47
C LEU A 111 -11.89 -14.42 -24.69
N ALA A 112 -11.37 -13.22 -24.47
CA ALA A 112 -10.93 -12.34 -25.55
C ALA A 112 -9.80 -13.00 -26.36
N ASP A 113 -9.88 -12.90 -27.68
CA ASP A 113 -8.79 -13.30 -28.56
C ASP A 113 -7.60 -12.30 -28.45
N ALA A 114 -6.48 -12.62 -29.10
CA ALA A 114 -5.30 -11.75 -29.13
C ALA A 114 -5.60 -10.33 -29.62
N LYS A 115 -6.57 -10.17 -30.54
CA LYS A 115 -7.00 -8.84 -31.00
C LYS A 115 -7.81 -8.10 -29.94
N GLY A 116 -8.63 -8.84 -29.16
CA GLY A 116 -9.39 -8.29 -28.04
C GLY A 116 -8.47 -7.77 -26.95
N LEU A 117 -7.48 -8.56 -26.57
CA LEU A 117 -6.47 -8.18 -25.57
C LEU A 117 -5.63 -6.99 -26.05
N LYS A 118 -5.20 -6.98 -27.31
CA LYS A 118 -4.50 -5.82 -27.89
C LYS A 118 -5.35 -4.54 -27.86
N ARG A 119 -6.65 -4.64 -28.17
CA ARG A 119 -7.55 -3.45 -28.09
C ARG A 119 -7.74 -2.94 -26.67
N GLU A 120 -7.71 -3.83 -25.68
CA GLU A 120 -7.75 -3.43 -24.27
C GLU A 120 -6.50 -2.64 -23.90
N HIS A 121 -5.31 -3.15 -24.24
CA HIS A 121 -4.05 -2.45 -23.99
C HIS A 121 -3.97 -1.09 -24.72
N GLU A 122 -4.40 -1.01 -25.99
CA GLU A 122 -4.53 0.26 -26.73
C GLU A 122 -5.51 1.23 -26.05
N ALA A 123 -6.57 0.72 -25.40
CA ALA A 123 -7.51 1.55 -24.65
C ALA A 123 -6.89 2.08 -23.35
N GLU A 124 -6.12 1.27 -22.64
CA GLU A 124 -5.36 1.67 -21.46
C GLU A 124 -4.37 2.79 -21.82
N GLU A 125 -3.55 2.59 -22.85
CA GLU A 125 -2.61 3.62 -23.36
C GLU A 125 -3.33 4.93 -23.72
N ALA A 126 -4.50 4.83 -24.35
CA ALA A 126 -5.29 6.00 -24.74
C ALA A 126 -5.81 6.76 -23.51
N ILE A 127 -6.31 6.06 -22.48
CA ILE A 127 -6.77 6.66 -21.24
C ILE A 127 -5.59 7.33 -20.53
N HIS A 128 -4.46 6.64 -20.41
CA HIS A 128 -3.24 7.17 -19.80
C HIS A 128 -2.76 8.45 -20.49
N LYS A 129 -2.66 8.43 -21.83
CA LYS A 129 -2.27 9.60 -22.62
C LYS A 129 -3.22 10.78 -22.44
N ASN A 130 -4.54 10.51 -22.46
CA ASN A 130 -5.56 11.53 -22.25
C ASN A 130 -5.48 12.11 -20.83
N THR A 131 -5.32 11.26 -19.80
CA THR A 131 -5.16 11.68 -18.42
C THR A 131 -3.97 12.62 -18.26
N SER A 132 -2.81 12.24 -18.79
CA SER A 132 -1.60 13.06 -18.76
C SER A 132 -1.79 14.41 -19.50
N LYS A 133 -2.50 14.42 -20.62
CA LYS A 133 -2.82 15.65 -21.36
C LYS A 133 -3.76 16.57 -20.58
N ILE A 134 -4.76 16.02 -19.91
CA ILE A 134 -5.73 16.76 -19.08
C ILE A 134 -5.03 17.32 -17.85
N ALA A 135 -4.25 16.51 -17.14
CA ALA A 135 -3.57 16.88 -15.90
C ALA A 135 -2.64 18.10 -16.05
N ARG A 136 -2.03 18.29 -17.22
CA ARG A 136 -1.20 19.49 -17.52
C ARG A 136 -1.98 20.80 -17.52
N ARG A 137 -3.30 20.76 -17.60
CA ARG A 137 -4.16 21.95 -17.72
C ARG A 137 -5.09 22.13 -16.54
N ARG A 138 -5.60 21.02 -15.99
CA ARG A 138 -6.59 21.00 -14.92
C ARG A 138 -6.61 19.66 -14.24
N ASP A 139 -6.92 19.65 -12.97
CA ASP A 139 -7.18 18.46 -12.18
C ASP A 139 -8.70 18.21 -12.13
N ILE A 140 -9.15 17.09 -12.68
CA ILE A 140 -10.57 16.69 -12.77
C ILE A 140 -10.69 15.17 -12.58
N PRO A 141 -11.90 14.58 -12.51
CA PRO A 141 -12.05 13.13 -12.47
C PRO A 141 -11.38 12.43 -13.66
N THR A 142 -10.56 11.43 -13.38
CA THR A 142 -9.84 10.65 -14.41
C THR A 142 -10.79 9.96 -15.38
N SER A 143 -12.02 9.67 -14.96
CA SER A 143 -13.08 9.15 -15.85
C SER A 143 -13.35 10.03 -17.09
N ARG A 144 -13.00 11.34 -17.02
CA ARG A 144 -13.11 12.26 -18.16
C ARG A 144 -12.03 12.04 -19.23
N ALA A 145 -11.02 11.23 -18.94
CA ALA A 145 -10.00 10.82 -19.90
C ALA A 145 -10.43 9.60 -20.75
N VAL A 146 -11.45 8.87 -20.31
CA VAL A 146 -12.01 7.72 -21.02
C VAL A 146 -12.75 8.21 -22.28
N PRO A 147 -12.32 7.83 -23.49
CA PRO A 147 -12.93 8.34 -24.73
C PRO A 147 -14.39 7.96 -24.89
N LYS A 148 -14.74 6.75 -24.47
CA LYS A 148 -16.10 6.20 -24.50
C LYS A 148 -16.24 5.08 -23.47
N TRP A 149 -17.43 4.96 -22.88
CA TRP A 149 -17.75 3.91 -21.92
C TRP A 149 -18.36 2.70 -22.61
N THR A 150 -17.53 1.99 -23.34
CA THR A 150 -17.83 0.71 -24.00
C THR A 150 -16.58 -0.13 -24.01
N GLN A 151 -16.70 -1.44 -24.20
CA GLN A 151 -15.56 -2.30 -24.37
C GLN A 151 -14.70 -1.88 -25.58
N PRO A 152 -13.35 -1.87 -25.46
CA PRO A 152 -12.52 -2.37 -24.34
C PRO A 152 -12.19 -1.30 -23.26
N PHE A 153 -12.67 -0.05 -23.41
CA PHE A 153 -12.34 1.04 -22.49
C PHE A 153 -12.89 0.83 -21.08
N GLU A 154 -13.98 0.07 -20.93
CA GLU A 154 -14.50 -0.29 -19.60
C GLU A 154 -13.52 -1.20 -18.86
N ALA A 155 -12.97 -2.24 -19.55
CA ALA A 155 -11.95 -3.12 -19.01
C ALA A 155 -10.70 -2.35 -18.56
N ALA A 156 -10.16 -1.53 -19.45
CA ALA A 156 -9.01 -0.69 -19.18
C ALA A 156 -9.27 0.26 -17.98
N ALA A 157 -10.45 0.88 -17.91
CA ALA A 157 -10.81 1.78 -16.81
C ALA A 157 -10.91 1.04 -15.46
N THR A 158 -11.40 -0.20 -15.47
CA THR A 158 -11.44 -1.07 -14.28
C THR A 158 -10.04 -1.44 -13.82
N TYR A 159 -9.20 -1.84 -14.75
CA TYR A 159 -7.82 -2.20 -14.43
C TYR A 159 -7.05 -1.00 -13.86
N MET A 160 -7.07 0.14 -14.54
CA MET A 160 -6.36 1.36 -14.12
C MET A 160 -6.90 1.98 -12.82
N GLY A 161 -8.20 1.91 -12.56
CA GLY A 161 -8.84 2.53 -11.40
C GLY A 161 -8.94 1.58 -10.20
N PRO A 162 -9.98 0.75 -10.12
CA PRO A 162 -10.21 -0.14 -9.00
C PRO A 162 -9.05 -1.10 -8.71
N MET A 163 -8.39 -1.69 -9.73
CA MET A 163 -7.38 -2.72 -9.54
C MET A 163 -5.98 -2.15 -9.31
N ASP A 164 -5.63 -1.03 -9.94
CA ASP A 164 -4.33 -0.38 -9.79
C ASP A 164 -4.38 0.70 -8.69
N MET A 165 -5.25 1.68 -8.81
CA MET A 165 -5.30 2.83 -7.91
C MET A 165 -6.21 2.65 -6.68
N GLY A 166 -6.96 1.53 -6.58
CA GLY A 166 -7.87 1.21 -5.48
C GLY A 166 -9.11 2.11 -5.40
N VAL A 167 -9.39 2.89 -6.42
CA VAL A 167 -10.54 3.80 -6.52
C VAL A 167 -11.09 3.84 -7.94
N ASP A 168 -12.40 4.04 -8.08
CA ASP A 168 -13.00 4.28 -9.38
C ASP A 168 -12.48 5.57 -10.01
N LEU A 169 -12.34 5.60 -11.34
CA LEU A 169 -11.81 6.75 -12.06
C LEU A 169 -12.62 8.04 -11.85
N ASN A 170 -13.88 7.94 -11.43
CA ASN A 170 -14.69 9.09 -11.03
C ASN A 170 -14.18 9.78 -9.76
N ASN A 171 -13.55 9.02 -8.87
CA ASN A 171 -13.05 9.46 -7.57
C ASN A 171 -11.54 9.71 -7.59
N LEU A 172 -10.89 9.56 -8.73
CA LEU A 172 -9.45 9.73 -8.91
C LEU A 172 -9.11 11.04 -9.60
N SER A 173 -8.23 11.83 -9.00
CA SER A 173 -7.63 13.03 -9.59
C SER A 173 -6.80 12.68 -10.82
N THR A 174 -6.99 13.40 -11.94
CA THR A 174 -6.13 13.27 -13.13
C THR A 174 -4.67 13.66 -12.83
N ALA A 175 -4.45 14.62 -11.95
CA ALA A 175 -3.11 15.04 -11.56
C ALA A 175 -2.44 13.99 -10.67
N ASP A 176 -3.17 13.38 -9.77
CA ASP A 176 -2.69 12.31 -8.90
C ASP A 176 -2.22 11.09 -9.72
N TYR A 177 -3.05 10.64 -10.65
CA TYR A 177 -2.70 9.57 -11.57
C TYR A 177 -1.48 9.91 -12.44
N ALA A 178 -1.46 11.10 -13.04
CA ALA A 178 -0.41 11.51 -13.96
C ALA A 178 0.95 11.78 -13.27
N GLN A 179 0.95 12.01 -11.97
CA GLN A 179 2.18 12.20 -11.19
C GLN A 179 2.73 10.88 -10.61
N SER A 180 1.95 9.81 -10.61
CA SER A 180 2.45 8.49 -10.24
C SER A 180 3.50 8.06 -11.27
N ALA A 181 4.57 7.43 -10.78
CA ALA A 181 5.63 6.93 -11.64
C ALA A 181 5.18 5.67 -12.37
N ASP A 182 5.85 5.35 -13.48
CA ASP A 182 5.89 3.98 -13.95
C ASP A 182 6.50 3.11 -12.86
N LEU A 183 5.75 2.10 -12.43
CA LEU A 183 6.13 1.22 -11.33
C LEU A 183 6.95 -0.01 -11.77
N ASN A 184 7.28 -0.14 -13.05
CA ASN A 184 8.19 -1.18 -13.53
C ASN A 184 9.65 -0.90 -13.12
N PRO A 185 10.49 -1.93 -12.94
CA PRO A 185 10.15 -3.37 -12.94
C PRO A 185 9.54 -3.81 -11.60
N ASN A 186 8.72 -4.86 -11.66
CA ASN A 186 8.03 -5.41 -10.49
C ASN A 186 8.55 -6.80 -10.13
N TYR A 187 8.63 -7.10 -8.82
CA TYR A 187 9.06 -8.41 -8.33
C TYR A 187 8.15 -8.92 -7.23
N LEU A 188 7.80 -10.20 -7.32
CA LEU A 188 7.24 -10.97 -6.21
C LEU A 188 8.37 -11.50 -5.32
N VAL A 189 8.08 -11.73 -4.05
CA VAL A 189 9.01 -12.31 -3.06
C VAL A 189 8.43 -13.64 -2.58
N TYR A 190 9.19 -14.73 -2.69
CA TYR A 190 8.72 -16.07 -2.29
C TYR A 190 8.39 -16.16 -0.80
N GLU A 191 9.27 -15.64 0.03
CA GLU A 191 9.10 -15.62 1.49
C GLU A 191 8.11 -14.53 1.94
N GLY A 192 7.57 -13.78 0.99
CA GLY A 192 6.64 -12.67 1.15
C GLY A 192 7.32 -11.31 1.31
N TYR A 193 6.74 -10.30 0.66
CA TYR A 193 7.23 -8.93 0.74
C TYR A 193 7.08 -8.34 2.17
N GLY A 194 6.00 -8.71 2.88
CA GLY A 194 5.84 -8.33 4.27
C GLY A 194 6.99 -8.80 5.16
N THR A 195 7.55 -9.98 4.88
CA THR A 195 8.73 -10.51 5.58
C THR A 195 9.98 -9.66 5.34
N VAL A 196 10.20 -9.16 4.11
CA VAL A 196 11.30 -8.24 3.80
C VAL A 196 11.17 -6.95 4.61
N VAL A 197 9.96 -6.36 4.64
CA VAL A 197 9.70 -5.12 5.41
C VAL A 197 9.90 -5.35 6.90
N ALA A 198 9.41 -6.46 7.44
CA ALA A 198 9.60 -6.82 8.85
C ALA A 198 11.10 -7.00 9.18
N LYS A 199 11.87 -7.66 8.31
CA LYS A 199 13.31 -7.83 8.49
C LYS A 199 14.06 -6.51 8.46
N ALA A 200 13.67 -5.57 7.60
CA ALA A 200 14.23 -4.22 7.56
C ALA A 200 14.00 -3.43 8.87
N GLY A 201 12.96 -3.76 9.63
CA GLY A 201 12.64 -3.17 10.92
C GLY A 201 13.11 -3.96 12.14
N ALA A 202 13.72 -5.14 11.97
CA ALA A 202 14.00 -6.05 13.08
C ALA A 202 14.97 -5.50 14.15
N ASP A 203 15.87 -4.62 13.75
CA ASP A 203 16.87 -4.01 14.64
C ASP A 203 16.34 -2.75 15.34
N ILE A 204 15.12 -2.30 15.04
CA ILE A 204 14.55 -1.06 15.58
C ILE A 204 13.86 -1.37 16.91
N ALA A 205 14.13 -0.53 17.92
CA ALA A 205 13.43 -0.59 19.19
C ALA A 205 11.98 -0.09 19.03
N VAL A 206 11.01 -1.01 18.93
CA VAL A 206 9.59 -0.72 18.77
C VAL A 206 8.82 -1.10 20.03
N LYS A 207 7.99 -0.19 20.54
CA LYS A 207 6.97 -0.48 21.54
C LYS A 207 5.71 -0.94 20.80
N LEU A 208 5.51 -2.24 20.71
CA LEU A 208 4.32 -2.86 20.13
C LEU A 208 3.11 -2.74 21.08
N SER A 209 1.91 -2.95 20.57
CA SER A 209 0.65 -2.88 21.31
C SER A 209 0.53 -1.59 22.13
N THR A 210 1.07 -0.49 21.57
CA THR A 210 1.18 0.81 22.24
C THR A 210 0.49 1.89 21.39
N PRO A 211 -0.85 1.90 21.35
CA PRO A 211 -1.61 2.87 20.56
C PRO A 211 -1.45 4.29 21.13
N VAL A 212 -1.13 5.24 20.25
CA VAL A 212 -1.10 6.66 20.58
C VAL A 212 -2.54 7.17 20.62
N ARG A 213 -2.89 7.86 21.73
CA ARG A 213 -4.22 8.45 21.94
C ARG A 213 -4.25 9.95 21.69
N LYS A 214 -3.13 10.63 22.04
CA LYS A 214 -3.06 12.09 21.90
C LYS A 214 -1.62 12.55 21.65
N ILE A 215 -1.48 13.59 20.85
CA ILE A 215 -0.21 14.29 20.60
C ILE A 215 -0.39 15.75 20.98
N ARG A 216 0.34 16.22 22.03
CA ARG A 216 0.39 17.63 22.43
C ARG A 216 1.65 18.28 21.84
N TYR A 217 1.49 19.43 21.18
CA TYR A 217 2.60 20.10 20.49
C TYR A 217 2.59 21.64 20.59
N GLY A 218 1.60 22.23 21.21
CA GLY A 218 1.40 23.69 21.33
C GLY A 218 2.15 24.36 22.47
N GLU A 219 2.56 23.61 23.47
CA GLU A 219 3.18 24.14 24.70
C GLU A 219 4.67 23.76 24.78
N GLY A 220 5.49 24.69 25.33
CA GLY A 220 6.89 24.44 25.60
C GLY A 220 7.77 24.23 24.35
N LYS A 221 8.91 23.52 24.52
CA LYS A 221 9.93 23.29 23.47
C LYS A 221 9.88 21.89 22.84
N GLY A 222 8.86 21.05 23.12
CA GLY A 222 8.78 19.69 22.65
C GLY A 222 7.36 19.22 22.36
N VAL A 223 7.20 17.92 22.30
CA VAL A 223 5.92 17.23 22.12
C VAL A 223 5.69 16.23 23.25
N ARG A 224 4.43 15.95 23.56
CA ARG A 224 4.02 14.88 24.46
C ARG A 224 3.15 13.90 23.69
N VAL A 225 3.56 12.66 23.64
CA VAL A 225 2.82 11.57 22.97
C VAL A 225 2.21 10.69 24.05
N GLU A 226 0.89 10.76 24.20
CA GLU A 226 0.12 10.01 25.19
C GLU A 226 -0.30 8.67 24.61
N THR A 227 0.03 7.60 25.31
CA THR A 227 -0.32 6.21 24.97
C THR A 227 -1.02 5.55 26.14
N ASP A 228 -1.60 4.36 25.93
CA ASP A 228 -2.19 3.57 27.02
C ASP A 228 -1.13 3.11 28.06
N ALA A 229 0.16 3.09 27.66
CA ALA A 229 1.29 2.71 28.52
C ALA A 229 2.00 3.91 29.18
N GLY A 230 1.47 5.14 29.03
CA GLY A 230 2.04 6.36 29.58
C GLY A 230 2.39 7.41 28.52
N THR A 231 2.98 8.50 28.98
CA THR A 231 3.36 9.65 28.15
C THR A 231 4.85 9.60 27.82
N ILE A 232 5.18 9.86 26.55
CA ILE A 232 6.56 9.98 26.06
C ILE A 232 6.79 11.44 25.68
N GLU A 233 7.80 12.07 26.29
CA GLU A 233 8.22 13.41 25.94
C GLU A 233 9.36 13.35 24.93
N ALA A 234 9.33 14.22 23.91
CA ALA A 234 10.36 14.29 22.87
C ALA A 234 10.45 15.71 22.30
N ARG A 235 11.50 15.97 21.52
CA ARG A 235 11.65 17.26 20.81
C ARG A 235 10.68 17.37 19.63
N ALA A 236 10.40 16.24 18.94
CA ALA A 236 9.49 16.19 17.82
C ALA A 236 8.84 14.80 17.67
N VAL A 237 7.83 14.71 16.80
CA VAL A 237 7.14 13.46 16.45
C VAL A 237 7.00 13.34 14.92
N ILE A 238 7.17 12.13 14.40
CA ILE A 238 6.83 11.77 13.02
C ILE A 238 5.62 10.85 13.07
N VAL A 239 4.52 11.28 12.45
CA VAL A 239 3.26 10.53 12.37
C VAL A 239 3.23 9.81 11.02
N THR A 240 3.17 8.46 11.05
CA THR A 240 3.24 7.62 9.85
C THR A 240 1.98 6.76 9.64
N VAL A 241 0.91 7.07 10.35
CA VAL A 241 -0.38 6.38 10.20
C VAL A 241 -1.07 6.76 8.89
N SER A 242 -1.96 5.90 8.39
CA SER A 242 -2.70 6.17 7.15
C SER A 242 -3.60 7.41 7.26
N THR A 243 -3.96 8.00 6.11
CA THR A 243 -4.94 9.09 6.06
C THR A 243 -6.31 8.66 6.61
N GLY A 244 -6.67 7.38 6.47
CA GLY A 244 -7.90 6.84 7.07
C GLY A 244 -7.89 6.84 8.60
N VAL A 245 -6.75 6.58 9.22
CA VAL A 245 -6.59 6.67 10.70
C VAL A 245 -6.63 8.12 11.15
N LEU A 246 -6.02 9.04 10.39
CA LEU A 246 -6.09 10.48 10.67
C LEU A 246 -7.53 11.01 10.54
N ALA A 247 -8.22 10.66 9.46
CA ALA A 247 -9.61 11.08 9.20
C ALA A 247 -10.59 10.57 10.28
N ALA A 248 -10.32 9.38 10.84
CA ALA A 248 -11.13 8.81 11.91
C ALA A 248 -10.94 9.48 13.28
N GLY A 249 -9.97 10.41 13.42
CA GLY A 249 -9.67 11.05 14.70
C GLY A 249 -9.19 10.09 15.79
N SER A 250 -8.65 8.94 15.41
CA SER A 250 -8.17 7.92 16.35
C SER A 250 -7.02 8.44 17.23
N ILE A 251 -6.29 9.42 16.73
CA ILE A 251 -5.25 10.17 17.46
C ILE A 251 -5.73 11.62 17.59
N ARG A 252 -5.89 12.09 18.83
CA ARG A 252 -6.23 13.48 19.10
C ARG A 252 -4.99 14.35 19.06
N PHE A 253 -5.12 15.55 18.52
CA PHE A 253 -4.05 16.56 18.52
C PHE A 253 -4.42 17.72 19.45
N ASP A 254 -3.41 18.29 20.11
CA ASP A 254 -3.59 19.41 21.03
C ASP A 254 -2.40 20.39 20.85
N PRO A 255 -2.62 21.58 20.24
CA PRO A 255 -3.89 22.06 19.69
C PRO A 255 -4.50 21.15 18.62
N GLU A 256 -5.81 21.32 18.35
CA GLU A 256 -6.47 20.60 17.26
C GLU A 256 -5.78 20.86 15.92
N LEU A 257 -5.91 19.89 14.99
CA LEU A 257 -5.40 20.08 13.65
C LEU A 257 -6.04 21.30 12.99
N PRO A 258 -5.27 22.20 12.38
CA PRO A 258 -5.84 23.35 11.66
C PRO A 258 -6.78 22.89 10.55
N ASP A 259 -7.79 23.71 10.22
CA ASP A 259 -8.79 23.40 9.18
C ASP A 259 -8.17 22.98 7.85
N TRP A 260 -7.09 23.63 7.44
CA TRP A 260 -6.40 23.29 6.20
C TRP A 260 -5.77 21.89 6.24
N LYS A 261 -5.34 21.42 7.42
CA LYS A 261 -4.79 20.05 7.59
C LYS A 261 -5.90 19.03 7.60
N GLN A 262 -7.02 19.32 8.28
CA GLN A 262 -8.20 18.46 8.28
C GLN A 262 -8.78 18.32 6.86
N ALA A 263 -8.87 19.44 6.12
CA ALA A 263 -9.27 19.42 4.72
C ALA A 263 -8.33 18.56 3.86
N ALA A 264 -7.01 18.72 4.02
CA ALA A 264 -6.02 17.91 3.29
C ALA A 264 -6.16 16.40 3.58
N ILE A 265 -6.42 16.03 4.82
CA ILE A 265 -6.69 14.63 5.21
C ILE A 265 -7.94 14.11 4.50
N GLY A 266 -9.03 14.89 4.49
CA GLY A 266 -10.28 14.51 3.85
C GLY A 266 -10.21 14.43 2.32
N CYS A 267 -9.32 15.21 1.70
CA CYS A 267 -9.15 15.24 0.24
C CYS A 267 -8.20 14.16 -0.31
N VAL A 268 -7.50 13.42 0.57
CA VAL A 268 -6.63 12.29 0.20
C VAL A 268 -7.10 11.03 0.95
N PRO A 269 -8.35 10.57 0.71
CA PRO A 269 -8.91 9.43 1.41
C PRO A 269 -8.21 8.12 1.03
N MET A 270 -8.49 7.07 1.81
CA MET A 270 -8.07 5.72 1.48
C MET A 270 -8.93 5.12 0.38
N GLY A 271 -8.29 4.59 -0.64
CA GLY A 271 -8.88 3.63 -1.55
C GLY A 271 -8.82 2.20 -0.99
N LEU A 272 -9.41 1.27 -1.70
CA LEU A 272 -9.41 -0.14 -1.32
C LEU A 272 -9.04 -1.03 -2.50
N LEU A 273 -8.07 -1.89 -2.28
CA LEU A 273 -7.83 -3.11 -3.02
C LEU A 273 -7.78 -4.25 -2.00
N ALA A 274 -8.72 -5.16 -2.07
CA ALA A 274 -8.83 -6.31 -1.19
C ALA A 274 -8.52 -7.60 -1.97
N LYS A 275 -7.99 -8.60 -1.27
CA LYS A 275 -7.64 -9.89 -1.85
C LYS A 275 -8.59 -10.98 -1.38
N ILE A 276 -8.86 -11.90 -2.30
CA ILE A 276 -9.62 -13.14 -2.08
C ILE A 276 -8.73 -14.31 -2.53
N PRO A 277 -7.69 -14.67 -1.75
CA PRO A 277 -6.89 -15.85 -2.07
C PRO A 277 -7.71 -17.13 -1.89
N MET A 278 -7.59 -18.03 -2.85
CA MET A 278 -8.29 -19.32 -2.90
C MET A 278 -7.30 -20.44 -3.19
N LEU A 279 -7.28 -21.46 -2.34
CA LEU A 279 -6.51 -22.68 -2.57
C LEU A 279 -7.35 -23.63 -3.43
N ILE A 280 -6.86 -23.90 -4.64
CA ILE A 280 -7.54 -24.68 -5.68
C ILE A 280 -6.59 -25.81 -6.16
N PRO A 281 -6.51 -26.94 -5.45
CA PRO A 281 -5.64 -28.03 -5.85
C PRO A 281 -6.03 -28.67 -7.18
N GLY A 282 -5.02 -29.14 -7.93
CA GLY A 282 -5.20 -29.96 -9.12
C GLY A 282 -5.17 -29.18 -10.42
N ASP A 283 -6.24 -29.27 -11.24
CA ASP A 283 -6.29 -28.64 -12.56
C ASP A 283 -6.32 -27.11 -12.45
N ARG A 284 -5.42 -26.45 -13.17
CA ARG A 284 -5.22 -24.99 -13.16
C ARG A 284 -6.14 -24.22 -14.09
N LEU A 285 -7.31 -24.75 -14.42
CA LEU A 285 -8.35 -24.08 -15.22
C LEU A 285 -7.85 -23.59 -16.59
N GLY A 286 -6.81 -24.25 -17.15
CA GLY A 286 -6.17 -23.84 -18.39
C GLY A 286 -5.36 -22.53 -18.29
N ILE A 287 -5.05 -22.04 -17.09
CA ILE A 287 -4.29 -20.81 -16.83
C ILE A 287 -2.87 -21.20 -16.39
N ARG A 288 -1.87 -20.51 -16.92
CA ARG A 288 -0.47 -20.74 -16.56
C ARG A 288 -0.11 -20.03 -15.26
N PRO A 289 0.93 -20.50 -14.53
CA PRO A 289 1.47 -19.75 -13.40
C PRO A 289 1.84 -18.31 -13.76
N TYR A 290 1.58 -17.40 -12.81
CA TYR A 290 1.85 -15.96 -12.90
C TYR A 290 1.01 -15.21 -13.97
N GLU A 291 0.03 -15.83 -14.61
CA GLU A 291 -0.85 -15.08 -15.51
C GLU A 291 -1.75 -14.12 -14.75
N ASN A 292 -1.88 -12.92 -15.31
CA ASN A 292 -2.78 -11.86 -14.90
C ASN A 292 -4.10 -12.00 -15.66
N VAL A 293 -5.20 -12.20 -14.95
CA VAL A 293 -6.52 -12.51 -15.55
C VAL A 293 -7.55 -11.52 -15.06
N LEU A 294 -8.10 -10.71 -15.95
CA LEU A 294 -9.25 -9.86 -15.64
C LEU A 294 -10.54 -10.53 -16.09
N VAL A 295 -11.52 -10.58 -15.21
CA VAL A 295 -12.86 -11.08 -15.49
C VAL A 295 -13.86 -9.96 -15.30
N GLU A 296 -14.42 -9.50 -16.41
CA GLU A 296 -15.42 -8.46 -16.42
C GLU A 296 -16.84 -9.00 -16.42
N TYR A 297 -17.70 -8.31 -15.68
CA TYR A 297 -19.11 -8.57 -15.60
C TYR A 297 -19.93 -7.27 -15.69
N PRO A 298 -21.17 -7.33 -16.19
CA PRO A 298 -22.07 -6.19 -16.15
C PRO A 298 -22.25 -5.65 -14.73
N GLY A 299 -22.30 -4.32 -14.59
CA GLY A 299 -22.50 -3.67 -13.30
C GLY A 299 -21.24 -3.40 -12.49
N ARG A 300 -20.08 -3.48 -13.10
CA ARG A 300 -18.77 -3.19 -12.48
C ARG A 300 -18.49 -4.05 -11.25
N GLN A 301 -18.72 -5.33 -11.38
CA GLN A 301 -18.44 -6.36 -10.38
C GLN A 301 -17.32 -7.28 -10.88
N GLU A 302 -16.23 -6.68 -11.23
CA GLU A 302 -15.06 -7.31 -11.81
C GLU A 302 -14.20 -7.97 -10.74
N ILE A 303 -13.44 -8.98 -11.14
CA ILE A 303 -12.38 -9.56 -10.35
C ILE A 303 -11.12 -9.73 -11.22
N TYR A 304 -10.00 -9.35 -10.66
CA TYR A 304 -8.69 -9.65 -11.25
C TYR A 304 -8.09 -10.82 -10.50
N PHE A 305 -7.39 -11.72 -11.21
CA PHE A 305 -6.68 -12.83 -10.60
C PHE A 305 -5.20 -12.79 -10.95
N LEU A 306 -4.36 -12.96 -9.93
CA LEU A 306 -3.00 -13.49 -10.07
C LEU A 306 -3.06 -15.00 -9.92
N ALA A 307 -2.73 -15.72 -10.98
CA ALA A 307 -2.86 -17.16 -11.01
C ALA A 307 -1.57 -17.85 -10.56
N TRP A 308 -1.68 -18.79 -9.65
CA TRP A 308 -0.68 -19.78 -9.28
C TRP A 308 0.73 -19.20 -9.00
N PRO A 309 0.87 -18.12 -8.21
CA PRO A 309 2.19 -17.60 -7.86
C PRO A 309 3.04 -18.72 -7.25
N TRP A 310 4.31 -18.77 -7.62
CA TRP A 310 5.26 -19.79 -7.18
C TRP A 310 4.86 -21.21 -7.59
N GLU A 311 4.11 -21.36 -8.69
CA GLU A 311 3.56 -22.64 -9.17
C GLU A 311 2.73 -23.38 -8.11
N SER A 312 2.26 -22.66 -7.11
CA SER A 312 1.39 -23.16 -6.04
C SER A 312 -0.03 -23.45 -6.54
N ASP A 313 -0.86 -24.02 -5.69
CA ASP A 313 -2.30 -24.17 -5.93
C ASP A 313 -3.11 -22.92 -5.51
N LEU A 314 -2.46 -21.80 -5.30
CA LEU A 314 -3.10 -20.55 -4.88
C LEU A 314 -3.50 -19.70 -6.09
N MET A 315 -4.77 -19.31 -6.17
CA MET A 315 -5.26 -18.26 -7.06
C MET A 315 -5.71 -17.07 -6.21
N VAL A 316 -5.16 -15.90 -6.49
CA VAL A 316 -5.44 -14.70 -5.70
C VAL A 316 -6.39 -13.80 -6.48
N GLY A 317 -7.63 -13.70 -6.03
CA GLY A 317 -8.59 -12.71 -6.55
C GLY A 317 -8.35 -11.34 -5.93
N PHE A 318 -8.57 -10.28 -6.71
CA PHE A 318 -8.51 -8.89 -6.26
C PHE A 318 -9.82 -8.20 -6.62
N VAL A 319 -10.31 -7.40 -5.69
CA VAL A 319 -11.47 -6.53 -5.86
C VAL A 319 -11.14 -5.16 -5.29
N GLY A 320 -11.49 -4.09 -6.01
CA GLY A 320 -11.09 -2.73 -5.61
C GLY A 320 -12.19 -1.71 -5.84
N GLY A 321 -11.85 -0.44 -5.58
CA GLY A 321 -12.77 0.68 -5.76
C GLY A 321 -14.04 0.58 -4.91
N ASP A 322 -15.11 1.20 -5.36
CA ASP A 322 -16.40 1.24 -4.65
C ASP A 322 -16.99 -0.18 -4.45
N PHE A 323 -16.77 -1.08 -5.41
CA PHE A 323 -17.21 -2.47 -5.30
C PHE A 323 -16.45 -3.24 -4.21
N GLY A 324 -15.14 -3.01 -4.09
CA GLY A 324 -14.32 -3.57 -3.01
C GLY A 324 -14.83 -3.13 -1.62
N TRP A 325 -15.22 -1.85 -1.47
CA TRP A 325 -15.83 -1.33 -0.25
C TRP A 325 -17.18 -1.98 0.04
N GLN A 326 -18.03 -2.19 -0.96
CA GLN A 326 -19.33 -2.88 -0.81
C GLN A 326 -19.14 -4.32 -0.33
N LEU A 327 -18.24 -5.08 -0.95
CA LEU A 327 -17.91 -6.44 -0.52
C LEU A 327 -17.31 -6.48 0.89
N SER A 328 -16.46 -5.54 1.24
CA SER A 328 -15.91 -5.45 2.59
C SER A 328 -16.99 -5.19 3.65
N ALA A 329 -17.98 -4.37 3.31
CA ALA A 329 -19.13 -4.13 4.19
C ALA A 329 -20.07 -5.35 4.29
N ALA A 330 -20.21 -6.12 3.21
CA ALA A 330 -21.02 -7.36 3.19
C ALA A 330 -20.36 -8.51 3.98
N GLY A 331 -19.04 -8.48 4.16
CA GLY A 331 -18.29 -9.43 4.98
C GLY A 331 -17.56 -10.51 4.18
N GLU A 332 -16.78 -11.33 4.91
CA GLU A 332 -15.88 -12.34 4.34
C GLU A 332 -16.60 -13.41 3.53
N ASP A 333 -17.71 -13.95 4.07
CA ASP A 333 -18.47 -15.00 3.38
C ASP A 333 -19.03 -14.49 2.04
N ALA A 334 -19.59 -13.29 2.02
CA ALA A 334 -20.11 -12.67 0.81
C ALA A 334 -19.01 -12.44 -0.25
N ALA A 335 -17.82 -12.06 0.16
CA ALA A 335 -16.69 -11.87 -0.74
C ALA A 335 -16.18 -13.20 -1.32
N ILE A 336 -16.11 -14.24 -0.50
CA ILE A 336 -15.71 -15.59 -0.93
C ILE A 336 -16.78 -16.18 -1.87
N ASP A 337 -18.06 -16.04 -1.56
CA ASP A 337 -19.15 -16.51 -2.41
C ASP A 337 -19.17 -15.79 -3.75
N PHE A 338 -18.95 -14.47 -3.75
CA PHE A 338 -18.77 -13.70 -4.98
C PHE A 338 -17.61 -14.26 -5.84
N ALA A 339 -16.44 -14.51 -5.26
CA ALA A 339 -15.31 -15.04 -6.01
C ALA A 339 -15.60 -16.45 -6.57
N LYS A 340 -16.24 -17.31 -5.78
CA LYS A 340 -16.67 -18.64 -6.23
C LYS A 340 -17.72 -18.56 -7.35
N GLU A 341 -18.64 -17.62 -7.27
CA GLU A 341 -19.61 -17.38 -8.34
C GLU A 341 -18.90 -16.96 -9.63
N ARG A 342 -17.91 -16.06 -9.57
CA ARG A 342 -17.10 -15.66 -10.74
C ARG A 342 -16.32 -16.85 -11.31
N LEU A 343 -15.73 -17.69 -10.46
CA LEU A 343 -15.09 -18.94 -10.91
C LEU A 343 -16.09 -19.85 -11.65
N ALA A 344 -17.30 -20.06 -11.12
CA ALA A 344 -18.32 -20.87 -11.76
C ALA A 344 -18.76 -20.30 -13.11
N GLN A 345 -18.98 -19.01 -13.15
CA GLN A 345 -19.43 -18.31 -14.35
C GLN A 345 -18.38 -18.28 -15.45
N THR A 346 -17.11 -18.17 -15.10
CA THR A 346 -15.99 -18.06 -16.07
C THR A 346 -15.46 -19.43 -16.48
N PHE A 347 -15.19 -20.32 -15.51
CA PHE A 347 -14.48 -21.58 -15.73
C PHE A 347 -15.38 -22.83 -15.60
N GLY A 348 -16.67 -22.66 -15.34
CA GLY A 348 -17.63 -23.74 -15.21
C GLY A 348 -17.97 -24.11 -13.77
N SER A 349 -19.12 -24.76 -13.59
CA SER A 349 -19.72 -25.06 -12.28
C SER A 349 -18.86 -25.95 -11.35
N ASP A 350 -17.85 -26.61 -11.87
CA ASP A 350 -16.95 -27.45 -11.08
C ASP A 350 -15.74 -26.69 -10.51
N ALA A 351 -15.40 -25.54 -11.08
CA ALA A 351 -14.27 -24.74 -10.62
C ALA A 351 -14.39 -24.33 -9.13
N PRO A 352 -15.50 -23.75 -8.66
CA PRO A 352 -15.64 -23.38 -7.25
C PRO A 352 -15.67 -24.57 -6.28
N LYS A 353 -16.04 -25.77 -6.72
CA LYS A 353 -16.06 -26.97 -5.88
C LYS A 353 -14.64 -27.41 -5.47
N ARG A 354 -13.63 -26.98 -6.19
CA ARG A 354 -12.21 -27.26 -5.92
C ARG A 354 -11.59 -26.32 -4.90
N VAL A 355 -12.26 -25.23 -4.55
CA VAL A 355 -11.79 -24.29 -3.54
C VAL A 355 -11.84 -24.96 -2.18
N THR A 356 -10.69 -25.34 -1.66
CA THR A 356 -10.57 -26.03 -0.37
C THR A 356 -10.39 -25.07 0.80
N LYS A 357 -9.85 -23.88 0.55
CA LYS A 357 -9.66 -22.80 1.52
C LYS A 357 -9.70 -21.45 0.83
N ALA A 358 -10.30 -20.46 1.48
CA ALA A 358 -10.28 -19.08 1.03
C ALA A 358 -10.30 -18.14 2.25
N LEU A 359 -9.93 -16.89 2.04
CA LEU A 359 -10.12 -15.79 2.99
C LEU A 359 -10.39 -14.49 2.24
N PHE A 360 -10.81 -13.47 2.97
CA PHE A 360 -10.93 -12.11 2.47
C PHE A 360 -10.11 -11.15 3.34
N THR A 361 -9.28 -10.30 2.72
CA THR A 361 -8.42 -9.39 3.46
C THR A 361 -9.21 -8.22 4.06
N LYS A 362 -8.98 -7.91 5.34
CA LYS A 362 -9.81 -6.99 6.14
C LYS A 362 -9.23 -5.58 6.28
N TRP A 363 -8.60 -5.05 5.22
CA TRP A 363 -7.96 -3.73 5.28
C TRP A 363 -8.93 -2.58 5.53
N ALA A 364 -10.15 -2.66 4.97
CA ALA A 364 -11.19 -1.66 5.15
C ALA A 364 -11.69 -1.57 6.60
N SER A 365 -11.97 -2.72 7.22
CA SER A 365 -12.52 -2.82 8.57
C SER A 365 -11.45 -2.77 9.67
N ASN A 366 -10.16 -2.91 9.33
CA ASN A 366 -9.08 -2.81 10.30
C ASN A 366 -8.94 -1.36 10.79
N PRO A 367 -9.15 -1.07 12.10
CA PRO A 367 -9.10 0.28 12.64
C PRO A 367 -7.70 0.93 12.56
N LEU A 368 -6.64 0.13 12.38
CA LEU A 368 -5.26 0.61 12.27
C LEU A 368 -4.83 0.95 10.86
N THR A 369 -5.68 0.67 9.83
CA THR A 369 -5.36 0.94 8.42
C THR A 369 -6.46 1.69 7.70
N ARG A 370 -7.73 1.26 7.86
CA ARG A 370 -8.95 1.87 7.29
C ARG A 370 -8.90 2.03 5.77
N GLY A 371 -8.37 1.04 5.07
CA GLY A 371 -8.22 0.98 3.62
C GLY A 371 -6.87 0.44 3.18
N ALA A 372 -6.65 0.36 1.87
CA ALA A 372 -5.44 -0.18 1.27
C ALA A 372 -4.35 0.90 1.09
N TYR A 373 -4.64 1.95 0.36
CA TYR A 373 -3.71 3.06 0.09
C TYR A 373 -4.46 4.33 -0.35
N ALA A 374 -3.80 5.50 -0.23
CA ALA A 374 -4.46 6.78 -0.40
C ALA A 374 -4.46 7.25 -1.85
N ALA A 375 -5.60 7.79 -2.32
CA ALA A 375 -5.74 8.44 -3.62
C ALA A 375 -6.35 9.84 -3.45
N ALA A 376 -5.82 10.84 -4.16
CA ALA A 376 -6.38 12.19 -4.09
C ALA A 376 -7.69 12.28 -4.86
N LEU A 377 -8.67 12.96 -4.28
CA LEU A 377 -9.93 13.30 -4.93
C LEU A 377 -9.68 14.25 -6.11
N PRO A 378 -10.55 14.24 -7.14
CA PRO A 378 -10.49 15.21 -8.24
C PRO A 378 -10.43 16.64 -7.74
N CYS A 379 -9.59 17.47 -8.35
CA CYS A 379 -9.31 18.86 -7.99
C CYS A 379 -8.51 19.06 -6.68
N HIS A 380 -8.02 17.97 -6.06
CA HIS A 380 -7.39 18.03 -4.74
C HIS A 380 -5.97 17.41 -4.68
N TYR A 381 -5.32 17.21 -5.81
CA TYR A 381 -3.93 16.69 -5.83
C TYR A 381 -2.98 17.50 -4.94
N ILE A 382 -3.11 18.84 -4.95
CA ILE A 382 -2.29 19.76 -4.15
C ILE A 382 -2.38 19.50 -2.64
N GLU A 383 -3.43 18.84 -2.19
CA GLU A 383 -3.62 18.53 -0.78
C GLU A 383 -2.63 17.51 -0.25
N ARG A 384 -1.97 16.71 -1.12
CA ARG A 384 -0.85 15.85 -0.72
C ARG A 384 0.31 16.68 -0.16
N GLU A 385 0.64 17.82 -0.80
CA GLU A 385 1.67 18.73 -0.29
C GLU A 385 1.27 19.31 1.07
N ARG A 386 0.01 19.79 1.19
CA ARG A 386 -0.53 20.32 2.45
C ARG A 386 -0.55 19.27 3.56
N LEU A 387 -0.92 18.04 3.23
CA LEU A 387 -0.88 16.90 4.14
C LEU A 387 0.55 16.67 4.70
N GLY A 388 1.58 16.86 3.89
CA GLY A 388 2.99 16.73 4.29
C GLY A 388 3.54 17.89 5.12
N ARG A 389 2.88 19.06 5.16
CA ARG A 389 3.39 20.23 5.91
C ARG A 389 3.43 19.94 7.42
N PRO A 390 4.55 20.25 8.10
CA PRO A 390 4.66 20.04 9.54
C PRO A 390 3.80 21.04 10.31
N LEU A 391 3.46 20.69 11.57
CA LEU A 391 2.79 21.58 12.52
C LEU A 391 3.79 22.04 13.58
N ALA A 392 3.81 23.34 13.85
CA ALA A 392 4.69 23.99 14.84
C ALA A 392 6.18 23.57 14.73
N GLU A 393 6.63 23.13 13.55
CA GLU A 393 7.95 22.55 13.28
C GLU A 393 8.33 21.37 14.20
N ARG A 394 7.33 20.67 14.75
CA ARG A 394 7.49 19.57 15.71
C ARG A 394 6.68 18.32 15.38
N VAL A 395 5.55 18.46 14.71
CA VAL A 395 4.75 17.31 14.23
C VAL A 395 4.93 17.18 12.74
N PHE A 396 5.60 16.13 12.33
CA PHE A 396 5.89 15.81 10.93
C PHE A 396 5.03 14.63 10.49
N PHE A 397 4.79 14.52 9.19
CA PHE A 397 3.97 13.46 8.59
C PHE A 397 4.76 12.75 7.51
N ALA A 398 4.67 11.42 7.46
CA ALA A 398 5.25 10.58 6.43
C ALA A 398 4.34 9.38 6.12
N GLY A 399 4.52 8.78 4.97
CA GLY A 399 3.75 7.60 4.55
C GLY A 399 3.59 7.53 3.05
N GLU A 400 2.92 6.47 2.57
CA GLU A 400 2.72 6.26 1.13
C GLU A 400 1.92 7.39 0.47
N ALA A 401 1.03 8.04 1.22
CA ALA A 401 0.28 9.19 0.73
C ALA A 401 1.17 10.40 0.40
N LEU A 402 2.41 10.43 0.87
CA LEU A 402 3.38 11.53 0.76
C LEU A 402 4.63 11.12 -0.02
N ALA A 403 4.59 10.00 -0.73
CA ALA A 403 5.76 9.40 -1.37
C ALA A 403 6.08 9.99 -2.76
N GLY A 404 5.50 11.12 -3.14
CA GLY A 404 5.72 11.75 -4.44
C GLY A 404 5.34 10.81 -5.59
N PRO A 405 6.23 10.55 -6.56
CA PRO A 405 5.91 9.65 -7.67
C PRO A 405 5.69 8.18 -7.27
N LEU A 406 6.17 7.77 -6.08
CA LEU A 406 6.02 6.39 -5.57
C LEU A 406 4.87 6.26 -4.56
N ILE A 407 3.82 7.10 -4.67
CA ILE A 407 2.61 6.96 -3.86
C ILE A 407 2.08 5.53 -3.90
N GLN A 408 1.33 5.15 -2.85
CA GLN A 408 0.67 3.84 -2.74
C GLN A 408 1.61 2.64 -2.62
N THR A 409 2.93 2.83 -2.59
CA THR A 409 3.91 1.74 -2.49
C THR A 409 4.60 1.68 -1.12
N ALA A 410 5.01 0.49 -0.71
CA ALA A 410 5.79 0.31 0.53
C ALA A 410 7.19 0.93 0.41
N GLY A 411 7.83 0.84 -0.77
CA GLY A 411 9.11 1.50 -1.04
C GLY A 411 9.02 3.02 -0.95
N GLY A 412 7.98 3.60 -1.56
CA GLY A 412 7.72 5.03 -1.46
C GLY A 412 7.42 5.48 -0.03
N ALA A 413 6.67 4.67 0.74
CA ALA A 413 6.45 4.94 2.16
C ALA A 413 7.76 4.99 2.94
N PHE A 414 8.66 4.02 2.73
CA PHE A 414 9.97 3.98 3.36
C PHE A 414 10.78 5.25 3.04
N LEU A 415 10.89 5.62 1.77
CA LEU A 415 11.60 6.81 1.32
C LEU A 415 10.99 8.11 1.88
N SER A 416 9.66 8.20 1.94
CA SER A 416 8.95 9.31 2.59
C SER A 416 9.33 9.45 4.07
N GLY A 417 9.49 8.33 4.77
CA GLY A 417 9.97 8.29 6.15
C GLY A 417 11.40 8.83 6.27
N GLU A 418 12.32 8.41 5.43
CA GLU A 418 13.71 8.87 5.40
C GLU A 418 13.82 10.38 5.09
N GLU A 419 13.06 10.83 4.10
CA GLU A 419 13.03 12.25 3.72
C GLU A 419 12.51 13.12 4.87
N THR A 420 11.41 12.69 5.51
CA THR A 420 10.82 13.40 6.63
C THR A 420 11.76 13.45 7.83
N ALA A 421 12.44 12.35 8.14
CA ALA A 421 13.45 12.30 9.20
C ALA A 421 14.63 13.25 8.92
N THR A 422 15.05 13.36 7.65
CA THR A 422 16.11 14.28 7.23
C THR A 422 15.70 15.73 7.42
N LYS A 423 14.48 16.10 6.99
CA LYS A 423 13.91 17.44 7.17
C LYS A 423 13.78 17.80 8.66
N LEU A 424 13.28 16.87 9.48
CA LEU A 424 13.15 17.05 10.92
C LEU A 424 14.52 17.24 11.58
N ALA A 425 15.52 16.42 11.25
CA ALA A 425 16.85 16.52 11.82
C ALA A 425 17.52 17.89 11.53
N ALA A 426 17.32 18.43 10.33
CA ALA A 426 17.79 19.77 9.99
C ALA A 426 17.15 20.86 10.89
N LYS A 427 15.84 20.73 11.20
CA LYS A 427 15.14 21.65 12.10
C LYS A 427 15.57 21.53 13.57
N LEU A 428 15.92 20.33 14.02
CA LEU A 428 16.39 20.14 15.41
C LEU A 428 17.81 20.63 15.64
N LYS A 429 18.62 20.83 14.59
CA LYS A 429 20.00 21.34 14.66
C LYS A 429 20.06 22.86 14.51
N ALA A 430 19.06 23.49 13.93
CA ALA A 430 18.90 24.94 13.77
C ALA A 430 18.40 25.59 15.08
#